data_51ee9eb33f95ca708e6a21b753c5d6a1
#
_entry.id   51ee9eb33f95ca708e6a21b753c5d6a1
#
_cell.length_a   1.000
_cell.length_b   1.000
_cell.length_c   1.000
_cell.angle_alpha   90.00
_cell.angle_beta   90.00
_cell.angle_gamma   90.00
#
_symmetry.space_group_name_H-M   'P 1'
#
loop_
_entity.id
_entity.type
_entity.pdbx_description
1 polymer ?
#
loop_
_entity_poly.entity_id
_entity_poly.type
_entity_poly.pdbx_seq_one_letter_code
_entity_poly.pdbx_strand_id
1 'polypeptide(L)'
;DRLRSRGLGDVYKRQEHDHEGESEMEYDEHIWTSPVIAKDLLYVTRDAIIQADPANAAIYQKNADAYAAQLDALNESFTDYFAEPEHRTLLFADKFPLQYFANTYGLHCYAAFSGCSSDTEPSIATISNLMHLVESDHLSKVYYFEVSSPAVANVIGEQTGATPTVFQSCHTLTQTDFDNGETYVSLCLLYTSDAADD
;
A
#
# COMPACT_ATOMS: atom_id res chain seq x y z
N ASP A 1 -16.03 -15.70 6.34
CA ASP A 1 -14.73 -16.05 6.91
C ASP A 1 -14.06 -14.77 7.34
N ARG A 2 -13.82 -14.64 8.64
CA ARG A 2 -13.26 -13.43 9.23
C ARG A 2 -11.75 -13.49 9.08
N LEU A 3 -11.18 -12.69 8.20
CA LEU A 3 -9.74 -12.50 8.08
C LEU A 3 -9.20 -11.84 9.36
N ARG A 4 -8.63 -12.64 10.23
CA ARG A 4 -7.89 -12.16 11.42
C ARG A 4 -6.48 -11.81 10.96
N SER A 5 -6.12 -10.54 11.04
CA SER A 5 -4.76 -10.03 10.89
C SER A 5 -3.82 -10.81 11.83
N ARG A 6 -2.90 -11.59 11.25
CA ARG A 6 -1.77 -12.21 11.94
C ARG A 6 -0.51 -11.68 11.30
N GLY A 7 0.10 -10.71 11.92
CA GLY A 7 1.42 -10.28 11.44
C GLY A 7 1.92 -8.94 11.97
N LEU A 8 1.05 -7.99 12.27
CA LEU A 8 1.46 -6.67 12.79
C LEU A 8 1.44 -6.58 14.33
N GLY A 9 0.98 -7.64 15.02
CA GLY A 9 0.77 -7.62 16.48
C GLY A 9 2.02 -7.60 17.34
N ASP A 10 3.18 -7.97 16.83
CA ASP A 10 4.37 -8.19 17.67
C ASP A 10 5.29 -6.98 17.77
N VAL A 11 5.25 -6.04 16.83
CA VAL A 11 6.08 -4.83 16.86
C VAL A 11 5.49 -3.74 17.77
N TYR A 12 4.16 -3.72 17.95
CA TYR A 12 3.47 -2.70 18.75
C TYR A 12 3.24 -3.06 20.23
N LYS A 13 3.61 -4.25 20.68
CA LYS A 13 3.38 -4.70 22.07
C LYS A 13 4.25 -4.04 23.15
N ARG A 14 5.04 -3.04 22.86
CA ARG A 14 5.95 -2.39 23.82
C ARG A 14 5.65 -0.94 24.18
N GLN A 15 4.48 -0.42 23.84
CA GLN A 15 3.99 0.84 24.41
C GLN A 15 2.67 0.61 25.13
N GLU A 16 2.77 0.08 26.34
CA GLU A 16 1.67 0.10 27.31
C GLU A 16 1.47 1.57 27.75
N HIS A 17 0.49 2.23 27.15
CA HIS A 17 -0.23 3.31 27.82
C HIS A 17 -1.64 2.81 28.12
N ASP A 18 -1.91 2.58 29.42
CA ASP A 18 -3.21 2.30 29.97
C ASP A 18 -4.20 3.41 29.58
N HIS A 19 -5.03 3.13 28.59
CA HIS A 19 -6.34 3.72 28.45
C HIS A 19 -7.35 2.58 28.31
N GLU A 20 -8.08 2.32 29.43
CA GLU A 20 -9.32 1.55 29.39
C GLU A 20 -10.34 2.31 28.52
N GLY A 21 -10.32 2.05 27.23
CA GLY A 21 -11.34 2.40 26.25
C GLY A 21 -11.59 1.15 25.42
N GLU A 22 -12.85 0.80 25.22
CA GLU A 22 -13.27 -0.26 24.31
C GLU A 22 -12.56 -0.03 22.99
N SER A 23 -11.64 -0.93 22.60
CA SER A 23 -11.02 -0.89 21.28
C SER A 23 -12.12 -1.23 20.27
N GLU A 24 -12.77 -0.22 19.71
CA GLU A 24 -13.54 -0.41 18.50
C GLU A 24 -12.59 -1.03 17.47
N MET A 25 -12.99 -2.16 16.90
CA MET A 25 -12.21 -2.77 15.80
C MET A 25 -12.27 -1.80 14.62
N GLU A 26 -11.22 -1.02 14.47
CA GLU A 26 -11.06 -0.14 13.31
C GLU A 26 -10.81 -1.04 12.09
N TYR A 27 -11.70 -0.94 11.11
CA TYR A 27 -11.54 -1.63 9.83
C TYR A 27 -10.74 -0.72 8.91
N ASP A 28 -9.69 -1.27 8.29
CA ASP A 28 -8.96 -0.58 7.24
C ASP A 28 -9.88 -0.47 5.99
N GLU A 29 -10.16 0.74 5.57
CA GLU A 29 -11.01 1.05 4.41
C GLU A 29 -10.28 0.96 3.07
N HIS A 30 -8.94 0.85 3.05
CA HIS A 30 -8.11 0.92 1.84
C HIS A 30 -8.12 -0.40 1.05
N ILE A 31 -9.31 -0.97 0.83
CA ILE A 31 -9.49 -2.29 0.20
C ILE A 31 -9.02 -2.34 -1.26
N TRP A 32 -9.06 -1.20 -1.97
CA TRP A 32 -8.62 -1.10 -3.37
C TRP A 32 -7.11 -1.24 -3.55
N THR A 33 -6.32 -1.13 -2.50
CA THR A 33 -4.85 -1.24 -2.59
C THR A 33 -4.39 -2.62 -3.03
N SER A 34 -5.21 -3.66 -2.85
CA SER A 34 -4.99 -4.98 -3.44
C SER A 34 -5.65 -5.08 -4.82
N PRO A 35 -4.90 -5.35 -5.90
CA PRO A 35 -5.47 -5.55 -7.24
C PRO A 35 -6.50 -6.67 -7.30
N VAL A 36 -6.36 -7.71 -6.48
CA VAL A 36 -7.32 -8.81 -6.38
C VAL A 36 -8.66 -8.31 -5.86
N ILE A 37 -8.66 -7.53 -4.77
CA ILE A 37 -9.88 -6.95 -4.19
C ILE A 37 -10.44 -5.84 -5.08
N ALA A 38 -9.57 -5.04 -5.71
CA ALA A 38 -9.99 -4.02 -6.69
C ALA A 38 -10.77 -4.65 -7.86
N LYS A 39 -10.39 -5.85 -8.30
CA LYS A 39 -11.14 -6.61 -9.32
C LYS A 39 -12.53 -7.05 -8.81
N ASP A 40 -12.64 -7.49 -7.55
CA ASP A 40 -13.94 -7.84 -6.96
C ASP A 40 -14.84 -6.60 -6.87
N LEU A 41 -14.28 -5.45 -6.45
CA LEU A 41 -14.99 -4.16 -6.43
C LEU A 41 -15.45 -3.72 -7.83
N LEU A 42 -14.63 -3.93 -8.86
CA LEU A 42 -14.99 -3.66 -10.25
C LEU A 42 -16.26 -4.42 -10.65
N TYR A 43 -16.34 -5.70 -10.32
CA TYR A 43 -17.51 -6.50 -10.69
C TYR A 43 -18.76 -6.13 -9.89
N VAL A 44 -18.65 -5.81 -8.61
CA VAL A 44 -19.75 -5.29 -7.80
C VAL A 44 -20.26 -3.96 -8.41
N THR A 45 -19.34 -3.07 -8.79
CA THR A 45 -19.67 -1.79 -9.41
C THR A 45 -20.35 -1.99 -10.76
N ARG A 46 -19.83 -2.87 -11.62
CA ARG A 46 -20.44 -3.24 -12.91
C ARG A 46 -21.86 -3.72 -12.72
N ASP A 47 -22.10 -4.63 -11.77
CA ASP A 47 -23.43 -5.21 -11.54
C ASP A 47 -24.43 -4.15 -11.08
N ALA A 48 -24.01 -3.22 -10.22
CA ALA A 48 -24.82 -2.09 -9.79
C ALA A 48 -25.17 -1.15 -10.97
N ILE A 49 -24.22 -0.88 -11.86
CA ILE A 49 -24.44 -0.05 -13.06
C ILE A 49 -25.40 -0.77 -14.03
N ILE A 50 -25.23 -2.07 -14.27
CA ILE A 50 -26.12 -2.86 -15.12
C ILE A 50 -27.55 -2.87 -14.55
N GLN A 51 -27.71 -2.96 -13.24
CA GLN A 51 -29.03 -2.89 -12.60
C GLN A 51 -29.68 -1.51 -12.83
N ALA A 52 -28.92 -0.43 -12.81
CA ALA A 52 -29.43 0.93 -13.03
C ALA A 52 -29.69 1.22 -14.52
N ASP A 53 -28.90 0.65 -15.43
CA ASP A 53 -29.01 0.83 -16.89
C ASP A 53 -28.84 -0.51 -17.63
N PRO A 54 -29.87 -1.37 -17.62
CA PRO A 54 -29.80 -2.68 -18.26
C PRO A 54 -29.74 -2.63 -19.80
N ALA A 55 -30.12 -1.52 -20.41
CA ALA A 55 -30.06 -1.36 -21.87
C ALA A 55 -28.62 -1.40 -22.41
N ASN A 56 -27.63 -0.98 -21.60
CA ASN A 56 -26.22 -0.92 -21.96
C ASN A 56 -25.40 -2.03 -21.30
N ALA A 57 -26.03 -3.06 -20.73
CA ALA A 57 -25.37 -4.13 -19.96
C ALA A 57 -24.16 -4.75 -20.69
N ALA A 58 -24.27 -5.01 -22.00
CA ALA A 58 -23.21 -5.62 -22.79
C ALA A 58 -21.95 -4.72 -22.89
N ILE A 59 -22.14 -3.41 -22.92
CA ILE A 59 -21.03 -2.44 -22.94
C ILE A 59 -20.32 -2.44 -21.59
N TYR A 60 -21.08 -2.39 -20.50
CA TYR A 60 -20.52 -2.41 -19.14
C TYR A 60 -19.77 -3.71 -18.86
N GLN A 61 -20.35 -4.85 -19.26
CA GLN A 61 -19.68 -6.14 -19.14
C GLN A 61 -18.34 -6.16 -19.88
N LYS A 62 -18.35 -5.79 -21.18
CA LYS A 62 -17.15 -5.75 -22.00
C LYS A 62 -16.05 -4.85 -21.40
N ASN A 63 -16.43 -3.67 -20.92
CA ASN A 63 -15.46 -2.73 -20.33
C ASN A 63 -14.90 -3.27 -19.02
N ALA A 64 -15.74 -3.85 -18.17
CA ALA A 64 -15.30 -4.46 -16.92
C ALA A 64 -14.37 -5.65 -17.17
N ASP A 65 -14.67 -6.52 -18.12
CA ASP A 65 -13.81 -7.66 -18.46
C ASP A 65 -12.45 -7.20 -19.00
N ALA A 66 -12.43 -6.15 -19.82
CA ALA A 66 -11.18 -5.58 -20.33
C ALA A 66 -10.31 -4.96 -19.21
N TYR A 67 -10.92 -4.31 -18.23
CA TYR A 67 -10.20 -3.75 -17.09
C TYR A 67 -9.79 -4.83 -16.09
N ALA A 68 -10.62 -5.84 -15.87
CA ALA A 68 -10.29 -7.00 -15.04
C ALA A 68 -9.03 -7.73 -15.55
N ALA A 69 -8.87 -7.84 -16.88
CA ALA A 69 -7.67 -8.42 -17.47
C ALA A 69 -6.39 -7.59 -17.17
N GLN A 70 -6.50 -6.27 -17.08
CA GLN A 70 -5.38 -5.41 -16.67
C GLN A 70 -5.04 -5.60 -15.17
N LEU A 71 -6.06 -5.73 -14.31
CA LEU A 71 -5.86 -6.02 -12.89
C LEU A 71 -5.24 -7.40 -12.66
N ASP A 72 -5.62 -8.40 -13.47
CA ASP A 72 -5.00 -9.73 -13.42
C ASP A 72 -3.51 -9.68 -13.80
N ALA A 73 -3.18 -8.97 -14.87
CA ALA A 73 -1.79 -8.78 -15.28
C ALA A 73 -0.96 -8.02 -14.23
N LEU A 74 -1.56 -7.00 -13.60
CA LEU A 74 -0.93 -6.27 -12.49
C LEU A 74 -0.67 -7.19 -11.29
N ASN A 75 -1.67 -8.00 -10.91
CA ASN A 75 -1.53 -8.98 -9.83
C ASN A 75 -0.44 -10.01 -10.12
N GLU A 76 -0.33 -10.49 -11.36
CA GLU A 76 0.72 -11.40 -11.80
C GLU A 76 2.10 -10.74 -11.65
N SER A 77 2.25 -9.50 -12.12
CA SER A 77 3.49 -8.72 -11.99
C SER A 77 3.93 -8.57 -10.52
N PHE A 78 3.01 -8.23 -9.60
CA PHE A 78 3.33 -8.16 -8.18
C PHE A 78 3.65 -9.53 -7.57
N THR A 79 2.94 -10.58 -7.98
CA THR A 79 3.20 -11.93 -7.50
C THR A 79 4.61 -12.38 -7.87
N ASP A 80 5.04 -12.12 -9.10
CA ASP A 80 6.37 -12.46 -9.59
C ASP A 80 7.44 -11.62 -8.87
N TYR A 81 7.22 -10.31 -8.72
CA TYR A 81 8.14 -9.42 -8.02
C TYR A 81 8.36 -9.82 -6.56
N PHE A 82 7.29 -10.10 -5.82
CA PHE A 82 7.37 -10.52 -4.42
C PHE A 82 7.64 -12.02 -4.22
N ALA A 83 7.83 -12.79 -5.29
CA ALA A 83 8.36 -14.15 -5.16
C ALA A 83 9.78 -14.15 -4.60
N GLU A 84 10.58 -13.12 -4.92
CA GLU A 84 11.94 -12.96 -4.41
C GLU A 84 11.92 -12.53 -2.93
N PRO A 85 12.65 -13.25 -2.05
CA PRO A 85 12.63 -12.98 -0.60
C PRO A 85 13.05 -11.56 -0.22
N GLU A 86 14.01 -10.97 -0.94
CA GLU A 86 14.52 -9.61 -0.72
C GLU A 86 13.48 -8.52 -0.94
N HIS A 87 12.45 -8.78 -1.74
CA HIS A 87 11.38 -7.81 -2.00
C HIS A 87 10.23 -7.87 -0.98
N ARG A 88 10.27 -8.82 -0.02
CA ARG A 88 9.13 -9.05 0.89
C ARG A 88 9.09 -8.15 2.10
N THR A 89 10.15 -7.41 2.39
CA THR A 89 10.19 -6.49 3.53
C THR A 89 10.16 -5.06 3.02
N LEU A 90 9.12 -4.31 3.42
CA LEU A 90 8.94 -2.91 3.06
C LEU A 90 8.97 -2.04 4.31
N LEU A 91 9.64 -0.87 4.24
CA LEU A 91 9.69 0.08 5.33
C LEU A 91 9.17 1.44 4.88
N PHE A 92 8.12 1.90 5.56
CA PHE A 92 7.46 3.18 5.30
C PHE A 92 7.82 4.20 6.37
N ALA A 93 8.44 5.29 5.97
CA ALA A 93 8.64 6.48 6.81
C ALA A 93 7.36 7.33 6.89
N ASP A 94 6.20 6.70 6.88
CA ASP A 94 4.88 7.30 6.73
C ASP A 94 3.81 6.45 7.43
N LYS A 95 2.54 6.78 7.22
CA LYS A 95 1.36 5.99 7.60
C LYS A 95 1.34 4.66 6.82
N PHE A 96 0.44 3.75 7.21
CA PHE A 96 0.37 2.44 6.55
C PHE A 96 -1.05 2.09 6.08
N PRO A 97 -1.51 2.60 4.93
CA PRO A 97 -2.83 2.29 4.36
C PRO A 97 -2.81 1.04 3.44
N LEU A 98 -1.83 0.13 3.58
CA LEU A 98 -1.60 -0.96 2.63
C LEU A 98 -1.83 -2.35 3.22
N GLN A 99 -2.71 -2.47 4.23
CA GLN A 99 -2.96 -3.74 4.93
C GLN A 99 -3.41 -4.85 3.98
N TYR A 100 -4.32 -4.54 3.05
CA TYR A 100 -4.83 -5.52 2.09
C TYR A 100 -3.78 -5.91 1.04
N PHE A 101 -2.97 -4.95 0.59
CA PHE A 101 -1.85 -5.21 -0.30
C PHE A 101 -0.83 -6.14 0.37
N ALA A 102 -0.38 -5.79 1.58
CA ALA A 102 0.58 -6.59 2.32
C ALA A 102 0.07 -8.02 2.58
N ASN A 103 -1.19 -8.17 2.94
CA ASN A 103 -1.80 -9.49 3.15
C ASN A 103 -1.89 -10.30 1.86
N THR A 104 -2.20 -9.67 0.72
CA THR A 104 -2.32 -10.34 -0.58
C THR A 104 -1.00 -10.99 -1.00
N TYR A 105 0.12 -10.31 -0.78
CA TYR A 105 1.44 -10.78 -1.23
C TYR A 105 2.32 -11.33 -0.09
N GLY A 106 1.81 -11.41 1.14
CA GLY A 106 2.52 -11.95 2.29
C GLY A 106 3.74 -11.12 2.70
N LEU A 107 3.61 -9.78 2.66
CA LEU A 107 4.70 -8.85 2.92
C LEU A 107 4.87 -8.58 4.41
N HIS A 108 6.12 -8.33 4.82
CA HIS A 108 6.49 -7.77 6.11
C HIS A 108 6.63 -6.25 5.95
N CYS A 109 5.79 -5.49 6.65
CA CYS A 109 5.79 -4.05 6.53
C CYS A 109 6.08 -3.39 7.87
N TYR A 110 7.05 -2.47 7.88
CA TYR A 110 7.33 -1.55 8.97
C TYR A 110 6.82 -0.17 8.60
N ALA A 111 6.29 0.59 9.55
CA ALA A 111 5.80 1.93 9.29
C ALA A 111 6.03 2.87 10.47
N ALA A 112 6.14 4.18 10.17
CA ALA A 112 6.29 5.21 11.20
C ALA A 112 5.01 5.39 12.04
N PHE A 113 3.84 5.11 11.43
CA PHE A 113 2.54 5.20 12.08
C PHE A 113 1.66 4.00 11.71
N SER A 114 0.77 3.62 12.63
CA SER A 114 -0.25 2.60 12.37
C SER A 114 -1.41 3.19 11.57
N GLY A 115 -1.87 2.48 10.54
CA GLY A 115 -3.06 2.83 9.77
C GLY A 115 -3.10 4.29 9.30
N CYS A 116 -4.26 4.92 9.36
CA CYS A 116 -4.50 6.33 9.05
C CYS A 116 -4.39 7.23 10.29
N SER A 117 -3.37 7.01 11.14
CA SER A 117 -3.13 7.84 12.35
C SER A 117 -3.28 9.34 12.06
N SER A 118 -3.85 10.06 13.01
CA SER A 118 -3.91 11.54 12.97
C SER A 118 -2.57 12.21 13.31
N ASP A 119 -1.59 11.45 13.79
CA ASP A 119 -0.26 11.96 14.10
C ASP A 119 0.44 12.45 12.84
N THR A 120 1.13 13.59 12.96
CA THR A 120 1.77 14.26 11.82
C THR A 120 3.27 14.03 11.76
N GLU A 121 3.89 13.73 12.90
CA GLU A 121 5.34 13.52 13.00
C GLU A 121 5.65 12.31 13.90
N PRO A 122 6.53 11.38 13.47
CA PRO A 122 6.96 10.27 14.29
C PRO A 122 7.91 10.74 15.39
N SER A 123 7.91 10.02 16.51
CA SER A 123 8.88 10.30 17.59
C SER A 123 10.32 10.02 17.15
N ILE A 124 11.30 10.66 17.82
CA ILE A 124 12.72 10.38 17.58
C ILE A 124 13.03 8.89 17.80
N ALA A 125 12.39 8.26 18.80
CA ALA A 125 12.57 6.85 19.07
C ALA A 125 12.03 5.98 17.91
N THR A 126 10.91 6.35 17.32
CA THR A 126 10.34 5.68 16.14
C THR A 126 11.32 5.77 14.96
N ILE A 127 11.83 6.96 14.66
CA ILE A 127 12.80 7.17 13.56
C ILE A 127 14.06 6.34 13.81
N SER A 128 14.61 6.35 15.03
CA SER A 128 15.79 5.55 15.38
C SER A 128 15.56 4.05 15.21
N ASN A 129 14.35 3.55 15.58
CA ASN A 129 13.99 2.16 15.38
C ASN A 129 13.89 1.80 13.90
N LEU A 130 13.30 2.68 13.06
CA LEU A 130 13.23 2.46 11.62
C LEU A 130 14.62 2.43 10.98
N MET A 131 15.54 3.32 11.38
CA MET A 131 16.94 3.28 10.91
C MET A 131 17.60 1.95 11.26
N HIS A 132 17.42 1.48 12.49
CA HIS A 132 17.96 0.18 12.90
C HIS A 132 17.40 -0.99 12.09
N LEU A 133 16.10 -0.96 11.73
CA LEU A 133 15.47 -1.96 10.87
C LEU A 133 16.03 -1.92 9.45
N VAL A 134 16.26 -0.73 8.89
CA VAL A 134 16.91 -0.57 7.58
C VAL A 134 18.29 -1.24 7.58
N GLU A 135 19.08 -1.01 8.63
CA GLU A 135 20.42 -1.58 8.74
C GLU A 135 20.40 -3.10 8.97
N SER A 136 19.54 -3.58 9.89
CA SER A 136 19.48 -5.00 10.26
C SER A 136 18.94 -5.89 9.13
N ASP A 137 17.98 -5.40 8.39
CA ASP A 137 17.31 -6.14 7.30
C ASP A 137 17.93 -5.80 5.93
N HIS A 138 18.97 -4.95 5.91
CA HIS A 138 19.71 -4.54 4.71
C HIS A 138 18.78 -3.94 3.62
N LEU A 139 17.81 -3.11 4.04
CA LEU A 139 16.86 -2.53 3.12
C LEU A 139 17.51 -1.43 2.27
N SER A 140 17.36 -1.52 0.95
CA SER A 140 17.89 -0.54 0.00
C SER A 140 16.98 0.68 -0.18
N LYS A 141 15.69 0.57 0.19
CA LYS A 141 14.68 1.61 -0.03
C LYS A 141 13.90 1.93 1.25
N VAL A 142 13.51 3.20 1.39
CA VAL A 142 12.60 3.72 2.42
C VAL A 142 11.45 4.41 1.72
N TYR A 143 10.24 3.91 1.93
CA TYR A 143 9.07 4.38 1.21
C TYR A 143 8.33 5.50 1.94
N TYR A 144 7.71 6.39 1.16
CA TYR A 144 6.73 7.39 1.59
C TYR A 144 5.66 7.54 0.50
N PHE A 145 4.48 8.07 0.83
CA PHE A 145 3.38 8.13 -0.14
C PHE A 145 3.37 9.41 -0.98
N GLU A 146 2.68 9.36 -2.11
CA GLU A 146 2.65 10.32 -3.21
C GLU A 146 2.39 11.79 -2.83
N VAL A 147 1.64 12.04 -1.75
CA VAL A 147 1.34 13.40 -1.27
C VAL A 147 1.91 13.69 0.11
N SER A 148 2.70 12.77 0.66
CA SER A 148 3.34 12.93 1.95
C SER A 148 4.66 13.69 1.84
N SER A 149 5.10 14.27 2.97
CA SER A 149 6.42 14.89 3.05
C SER A 149 7.53 13.83 3.03
N PRO A 150 8.54 13.94 2.17
CA PRO A 150 9.67 13.02 2.17
C PRO A 150 10.65 13.26 3.33
N ALA A 151 10.39 14.20 4.23
CA ALA A 151 11.37 14.65 5.23
C ALA A 151 11.89 13.51 6.12
N VAL A 152 11.02 12.65 6.63
CA VAL A 152 11.41 11.51 7.48
C VAL A 152 12.16 10.46 6.67
N ALA A 153 11.69 10.15 5.46
CA ALA A 153 12.37 9.20 4.56
C ALA A 153 13.78 9.70 4.19
N ASN A 154 13.94 11.00 3.93
CA ASN A 154 15.24 11.60 3.64
C ASN A 154 16.19 11.50 4.84
N VAL A 155 15.72 11.78 6.06
CA VAL A 155 16.56 11.66 7.27
C VAL A 155 17.02 10.21 7.47
N ILE A 156 16.14 9.23 7.27
CA ILE A 156 16.50 7.81 7.36
C ILE A 156 17.52 7.46 6.27
N GLY A 157 17.25 7.87 5.02
CA GLY A 157 18.15 7.61 3.89
C GLY A 157 19.54 8.20 4.06
N GLU A 158 19.64 9.46 4.52
CA GLU A 158 20.93 10.12 4.79
C GLU A 158 21.76 9.39 5.85
N GLN A 159 21.14 8.75 6.83
CA GLN A 159 21.83 8.06 7.91
C GLN A 159 22.16 6.60 7.60
N THR A 160 21.35 5.93 6.78
CA THR A 160 21.46 4.48 6.52
C THR A 160 21.99 4.15 5.12
N GLY A 161 21.93 5.09 4.19
CA GLY A 161 22.24 4.86 2.78
C GLY A 161 21.08 4.30 1.96
N ALA A 162 19.91 4.03 2.57
CA ALA A 162 18.73 3.61 1.84
C ALA A 162 18.15 4.76 0.99
N THR A 163 17.57 4.44 -0.16
CA THR A 163 17.02 5.42 -1.10
C THR A 163 15.57 5.77 -0.74
N PRO A 164 15.24 7.04 -0.44
CA PRO A 164 13.87 7.49 -0.29
C PRO A 164 13.10 7.32 -1.60
N THR A 165 11.99 6.56 -1.57
CA THR A 165 11.25 6.18 -2.77
C THR A 165 9.76 6.42 -2.57
N VAL A 166 9.10 7.04 -3.56
CA VAL A 166 7.64 7.21 -3.53
C VAL A 166 6.96 5.87 -3.73
N PHE A 167 5.95 5.58 -2.92
CA PHE A 167 5.04 4.46 -3.11
C PHE A 167 3.64 5.00 -3.41
N GLN A 168 2.98 4.48 -4.44
CA GLN A 168 1.64 4.92 -4.83
C GLN A 168 0.58 4.14 -4.06
N SER A 169 -0.15 4.82 -3.17
CA SER A 169 -1.30 4.23 -2.47
C SER A 169 -2.57 4.26 -3.33
N CYS A 170 -2.55 5.07 -4.39
CA CYS A 170 -3.70 5.37 -5.24
C CYS A 170 -4.90 5.93 -4.43
N HIS A 171 -4.65 6.50 -3.26
CA HIS A 171 -5.65 7.21 -2.47
C HIS A 171 -5.89 8.63 -3.00
N THR A 172 -4.81 9.27 -3.44
CA THR A 172 -4.84 10.62 -4.00
C THR A 172 -4.06 10.66 -5.31
N LEU A 173 -4.59 11.37 -6.29
CA LEU A 173 -3.92 11.60 -7.57
C LEU A 173 -3.32 13.00 -7.57
N THR A 174 -2.05 13.14 -7.94
CA THR A 174 -1.47 14.46 -8.14
C THR A 174 -2.03 15.12 -9.39
N GLN A 175 -1.99 16.46 -9.45
CA GLN A 175 -2.44 17.18 -10.65
C GLN A 175 -1.65 16.77 -11.89
N THR A 176 -0.35 16.52 -11.73
CA THR A 176 0.53 16.08 -12.82
C THR A 176 0.13 14.71 -13.34
N ASP A 177 -0.14 13.76 -12.46
CA ASP A 177 -0.57 12.40 -12.85
C ASP A 177 -1.92 12.45 -13.57
N PHE A 178 -2.85 13.28 -13.07
CA PHE A 178 -4.14 13.49 -13.72
C PHE A 178 -3.98 14.08 -15.13
N ASP A 179 -3.16 15.11 -15.29
CA ASP A 179 -2.92 15.77 -16.59
C ASP A 179 -2.20 14.85 -17.58
N ASN A 180 -1.37 13.91 -17.07
CA ASN A 180 -0.72 12.87 -17.87
C ASN A 180 -1.66 11.70 -18.21
N GLY A 181 -2.84 11.64 -17.63
CA GLY A 181 -3.82 10.55 -17.86
C GLY A 181 -3.43 9.25 -17.17
N GLU A 182 -2.67 9.32 -16.06
CA GLU A 182 -2.31 8.15 -15.28
C GLU A 182 -3.55 7.44 -14.73
N THR A 183 -3.46 6.13 -14.64
CA THR A 183 -4.53 5.26 -14.14
C THR A 183 -4.06 4.51 -12.90
N TYR A 184 -4.97 3.88 -12.17
CA TYR A 184 -4.64 2.99 -11.07
C TYR A 184 -3.58 1.94 -11.49
N VAL A 185 -3.76 1.30 -12.64
CA VAL A 185 -2.85 0.26 -13.12
C VAL A 185 -1.46 0.84 -13.45
N SER A 186 -1.40 1.98 -14.16
CA SER A 186 -0.12 2.60 -14.52
C SER A 186 0.64 3.09 -13.30
N LEU A 187 -0.04 3.69 -12.32
CA LEU A 187 0.58 4.13 -11.06
C LEU A 187 1.11 2.96 -10.23
N CYS A 188 0.36 1.86 -10.15
CA CYS A 188 0.83 0.66 -9.46
C CYS A 188 2.06 0.03 -10.15
N LEU A 189 2.16 0.09 -11.47
CA LEU A 189 3.30 -0.45 -12.22
C LEU A 189 4.59 0.38 -12.02
N LEU A 190 4.51 1.66 -11.65
CA LEU A 190 5.70 2.45 -11.33
C LEU A 190 6.54 1.79 -10.23
N TYR A 191 5.89 1.15 -9.24
CA TYR A 191 6.57 0.44 -8.16
C TYR A 191 7.42 -0.74 -8.67
N THR A 192 6.93 -1.50 -9.65
CA THR A 192 7.66 -2.66 -10.20
C THR A 192 8.67 -2.28 -11.28
N SER A 193 8.49 -1.14 -11.98
CA SER A 193 9.43 -0.67 -13.00
C SER A 193 10.69 -0.04 -12.40
N ASP A 194 10.56 0.74 -11.32
CA ASP A 194 11.71 1.33 -10.60
C ASP A 194 12.57 0.27 -9.88
N ALA A 195 12.04 -0.94 -9.72
CA ALA A 195 12.75 -2.06 -9.11
C ALA A 195 13.53 -2.91 -10.12
N ALA A 196 13.29 -2.72 -11.42
CA ALA A 196 14.00 -3.43 -12.50
C ALA A 196 15.28 -2.72 -12.98
N ASP A 197 15.55 -1.50 -12.47
CA ASP A 197 16.72 -0.69 -12.83
C ASP A 197 17.85 -0.76 -11.79
N ASP A 198 17.82 -1.70 -10.83
CA ASP A 198 18.89 -1.98 -9.84
C ASP A 198 19.75 -3.19 -10.23
#